data_39000b9137ecbea92b14d9518146df81
#
_entry.id   39000b9137ecbea92b14d9518146df81
#
_cell.length_a   1.000
_cell.length_b   1.000
_cell.length_c   1.000
_cell.angle_alpha   90.00
_cell.angle_beta   90.00
_cell.angle_gamma   90.00
#
_symmetry.space_group_name_H-M   'P 1'
#
loop_
_entity.id
_entity.type
_entity.pdbx_description
1 polymer ?
#
loop_
_entity_poly.entity_id
_entity_poly.type
_entity_poly.pdbx_seq_one_letter_code
_entity_poly.pdbx_strand_id
1 'polypeptide(L)'
;MLAWQVPYLGWRHLPAELSEFEISRFSTFEPEVLRAIRSRYKDTLRLGVALQLGFLSMCGRTLHAFQRAPTQLLKHLGAQMEIPAPDIATLRALRALYKNRRATLFEHQVWAIEFLGFVRFKMTDAPKILPSLCDVVQAGIDGDALLASARRLLYEHRFVIPGTRRLGSLVQLAVQSVE
;
A
#
# COMPACT_ATOMS: atom_id res chain seq x y z
N MET A 1 -7.91 7.29 9.89
CA MET A 1 -8.39 6.30 8.86
C MET A 1 -9.91 6.20 8.95
N LEU A 2 -10.58 6.00 7.82
CA LEU A 2 -12.04 5.86 7.77
C LEU A 2 -12.45 4.39 7.83
N ALA A 3 -13.58 4.08 8.49
CA ALA A 3 -14.04 2.70 8.70
C ALA A 3 -14.19 1.91 7.39
N TRP A 4 -14.63 2.55 6.30
CA TRP A 4 -14.79 1.90 4.99
C TRP A 4 -13.47 1.48 4.33
N GLN A 5 -12.33 1.98 4.81
CA GLN A 5 -10.99 1.62 4.28
C GLN A 5 -10.49 0.28 4.83
N VAL A 6 -10.99 -0.17 5.96
CA VAL A 6 -10.51 -1.38 6.65
C VAL A 6 -10.46 -2.62 5.75
N PRO A 7 -11.44 -2.91 4.88
CA PRO A 7 -11.42 -4.08 4.02
C PRO A 7 -10.25 -4.12 3.01
N TYR A 8 -9.68 -2.98 2.65
CA TYR A 8 -8.56 -2.91 1.69
C TYR A 8 -7.21 -3.16 2.34
N LEU A 9 -7.11 -3.00 3.66
CA LEU A 9 -5.84 -3.10 4.38
C LEU A 9 -5.22 -4.49 4.26
N GLY A 10 -3.97 -4.52 3.84
CA GLY A 10 -3.21 -5.74 3.68
C GLY A 10 -3.36 -6.42 2.32
N TRP A 11 -4.10 -5.86 1.37
CA TRP A 11 -4.15 -6.38 0.01
C TRP A 11 -2.74 -6.46 -0.59
N ARG A 12 -2.51 -7.50 -1.39
CA ARG A 12 -1.20 -7.79 -1.98
C ARG A 12 -1.10 -7.39 -3.44
N HIS A 13 -2.24 -7.35 -4.11
CA HIS A 13 -2.34 -7.17 -5.55
C HIS A 13 -3.39 -6.12 -5.87
N LEU A 14 -3.19 -5.43 -6.99
CA LEU A 14 -4.24 -4.60 -7.57
C LEU A 14 -5.41 -5.51 -7.98
N PRO A 15 -6.66 -5.13 -7.68
CA PRO A 15 -7.83 -5.83 -8.16
C PRO A 15 -7.98 -5.64 -9.68
N ALA A 16 -8.82 -6.47 -10.30
CA ALA A 16 -9.14 -6.32 -11.71
C ALA A 16 -9.95 -5.05 -12.00
N GLU A 17 -10.77 -4.63 -11.03
CA GLU A 17 -11.64 -3.47 -11.13
C GLU A 17 -11.59 -2.65 -9.84
N LEU A 18 -11.72 -1.33 -9.99
CA LEU A 18 -11.91 -0.37 -8.93
C LEU A 18 -13.04 0.58 -9.33
N SER A 19 -13.88 0.97 -8.36
CA SER A 19 -14.91 1.98 -8.56
C SER A 19 -14.29 3.37 -8.78
N GLU A 20 -15.05 4.27 -9.37
CA GLU A 20 -14.62 5.68 -9.51
C GLU A 20 -14.30 6.32 -8.15
N PHE A 21 -15.07 5.98 -7.11
CA PHE A 21 -14.83 6.45 -5.76
C PHE A 21 -13.45 5.99 -5.24
N GLU A 22 -13.12 4.70 -5.39
CA GLU A 22 -11.83 4.15 -4.95
C GLU A 22 -10.66 4.77 -5.72
N ILE A 23 -10.78 4.90 -7.03
CA ILE A 23 -9.77 5.54 -7.87
C ILE A 23 -9.58 6.99 -7.45
N SER A 24 -10.66 7.76 -7.34
CA SER A 24 -10.60 9.16 -6.93
C SER A 24 -10.00 9.32 -5.54
N ARG A 25 -10.37 8.46 -4.59
CA ARG A 25 -9.94 8.57 -3.20
C ARG A 25 -8.47 8.26 -2.98
N PHE A 26 -7.95 7.24 -3.67
CA PHE A 26 -6.59 6.74 -3.43
C PHE A 26 -5.58 7.12 -4.50
N SER A 27 -6.04 7.53 -5.66
CA SER A 27 -5.17 7.76 -6.82
C SER A 27 -5.32 9.16 -7.44
N THR A 28 -5.99 10.08 -6.76
CA THR A 28 -5.96 11.51 -7.08
C THR A 28 -4.98 12.20 -6.16
N PHE A 29 -3.97 12.83 -6.75
CA PHE A 29 -2.87 13.42 -6.01
C PHE A 29 -2.93 14.94 -6.02
N GLU A 30 -2.54 15.54 -4.92
CA GLU A 30 -2.38 16.98 -4.78
C GLU A 30 -1.30 17.52 -5.73
N PRO A 31 -1.36 18.80 -6.14
CA PRO A 31 -0.38 19.40 -7.05
C PRO A 31 1.08 19.25 -6.62
N GLU A 32 1.34 19.28 -5.32
CA GLU A 32 2.67 19.10 -4.74
C GLU A 32 3.21 17.70 -4.99
N VAL A 33 2.37 16.70 -4.84
CA VAL A 33 2.70 15.28 -5.10
C VAL A 33 3.03 15.08 -6.57
N LEU A 34 2.20 15.62 -7.46
CA LEU A 34 2.39 15.57 -8.91
C LEU A 34 3.70 16.23 -9.31
N ARG A 35 4.02 17.39 -8.76
CA ARG A 35 5.30 18.08 -8.99
C ARG A 35 6.48 17.23 -8.52
N ALA A 36 6.40 16.64 -7.33
CA ALA A 36 7.45 15.78 -6.79
C ALA A 36 7.72 14.57 -7.69
N ILE A 37 6.69 13.93 -8.19
CA ILE A 37 6.82 12.79 -9.12
C ILE A 37 7.43 13.24 -10.44
N ARG A 38 6.92 14.31 -11.05
CA ARG A 38 7.38 14.82 -12.35
C ARG A 38 8.82 15.29 -12.33
N SER A 39 9.26 15.94 -11.25
CA SER A 39 10.62 16.42 -11.11
C SER A 39 11.66 15.31 -10.95
N ARG A 40 11.25 14.17 -10.37
CA ARG A 40 12.17 13.06 -10.04
C ARG A 40 12.19 11.96 -11.10
N TYR A 41 11.06 11.72 -11.79
CA TYR A 41 10.89 10.55 -12.64
C TYR A 41 10.49 10.91 -14.07
N LYS A 42 10.96 10.11 -15.03
CA LYS A 42 10.53 10.15 -16.43
C LYS A 42 9.20 9.42 -16.63
N ASP A 43 8.53 9.63 -17.74
CA ASP A 43 7.14 9.25 -18.01
C ASP A 43 6.72 7.84 -17.58
N THR A 44 7.41 6.81 -18.06
CA THR A 44 7.12 5.40 -17.71
C THR A 44 7.32 5.12 -16.22
N LEU A 45 8.31 5.74 -15.59
CA LEU A 45 8.61 5.58 -14.18
C LEU A 45 7.59 6.34 -13.30
N ARG A 46 7.03 7.44 -13.80
CA ARG A 46 5.97 8.19 -13.12
C ARG A 46 4.75 7.32 -12.85
N LEU A 47 4.33 6.52 -13.83
CA LEU A 47 3.22 5.60 -13.66
C LEU A 47 3.50 4.58 -12.55
N GLY A 48 4.70 4.01 -12.53
CA GLY A 48 5.10 3.05 -11.49
C GLY A 48 5.08 3.62 -10.09
N VAL A 49 5.61 4.83 -9.91
CA VAL A 49 5.60 5.54 -8.62
C VAL A 49 4.19 5.92 -8.20
N ALA A 50 3.37 6.41 -9.12
CA ALA A 50 1.97 6.75 -8.86
C ALA A 50 1.15 5.52 -8.41
N LEU A 51 1.37 4.36 -9.04
CA LEU A 51 0.77 3.10 -8.62
C LEU A 51 1.21 2.69 -7.19
N GLN A 52 2.50 2.86 -6.87
CA GLN A 52 3.00 2.60 -5.51
C GLN A 52 2.34 3.51 -4.47
N LEU A 53 2.26 4.80 -4.74
CA LEU A 53 1.62 5.78 -3.84
C LEU A 53 0.15 5.45 -3.60
N GLY A 54 -0.62 5.24 -4.66
CA GLY A 54 -2.05 4.92 -4.57
C GLY A 54 -2.29 3.62 -3.83
N PHE A 55 -1.52 2.58 -4.15
CA PHE A 55 -1.66 1.27 -3.50
C PHE A 55 -1.28 1.30 -2.02
N LEU A 56 -0.16 1.94 -1.67
CA LEU A 56 0.25 2.09 -0.27
C LEU A 56 -0.78 2.89 0.53
N SER A 57 -1.30 3.97 -0.04
CA SER A 57 -2.35 4.79 0.57
C SER A 57 -3.64 3.98 0.82
N MET A 58 -4.02 3.12 -0.12
CA MET A 58 -5.24 2.30 -0.03
C MET A 58 -5.07 1.11 0.91
N CYS A 59 -4.01 0.33 0.74
CA CYS A 59 -3.86 -0.99 1.34
C CYS A 59 -2.86 -1.05 2.49
N GLY A 60 -2.07 0.01 2.71
CA GLY A 60 -1.00 0.00 3.70
C GLY A 60 0.18 -0.92 3.34
N ARG A 61 0.30 -1.33 2.08
CA ARG A 61 1.37 -2.20 1.58
C ARG A 61 1.98 -1.64 0.31
N THR A 62 3.24 -1.99 0.08
CA THR A 62 3.90 -1.73 -1.19
C THR A 62 3.49 -2.76 -2.25
N LEU A 63 3.39 -2.33 -3.48
CA LEU A 63 3.09 -3.18 -4.62
C LEU A 63 4.39 -3.84 -5.10
N HIS A 64 4.49 -5.17 -4.97
CA HIS A 64 5.69 -5.92 -5.35
C HIS A 64 5.65 -6.43 -6.80
N ALA A 65 4.46 -6.80 -7.24
CA ALA A 65 4.20 -7.24 -8.59
C ALA A 65 2.74 -6.98 -8.94
N PHE A 66 2.45 -6.78 -10.20
CA PHE A 66 1.09 -6.66 -10.69
C PHE A 66 0.97 -7.35 -12.04
N GLN A 67 -0.01 -8.22 -12.17
CA GLN A 67 -0.34 -8.86 -13.45
C GLN A 67 -1.42 -8.07 -14.18
N ARG A 68 -2.25 -7.35 -13.43
CA ARG A 68 -3.36 -6.55 -13.92
C ARG A 68 -3.35 -5.20 -13.22
N ALA A 69 -3.87 -4.22 -13.91
CA ALA A 69 -4.29 -2.95 -13.34
C ALA A 69 -5.60 -2.54 -14.00
N PRO A 70 -6.57 -2.00 -13.25
CA PRO A 70 -7.81 -1.51 -13.83
C PRO A 70 -7.52 -0.48 -14.91
N THR A 71 -8.15 -0.62 -16.07
CA THR A 71 -7.95 0.31 -17.18
C THR A 71 -8.32 1.75 -16.81
N GLN A 72 -9.37 1.92 -16.01
CA GLN A 72 -9.78 3.24 -15.54
C GLN A 72 -8.76 3.87 -14.59
N LEU A 73 -8.11 3.06 -13.74
CA LEU A 73 -7.01 3.54 -12.91
C LEU A 73 -5.84 4.05 -13.75
N LEU A 74 -5.44 3.29 -14.77
CA LEU A 74 -4.36 3.69 -15.69
C LEU A 74 -4.69 4.99 -16.42
N LYS A 75 -5.92 5.13 -16.93
CA LYS A 75 -6.40 6.37 -17.56
C LYS A 75 -6.37 7.55 -16.61
N HIS A 76 -6.84 7.36 -15.38
CA HIS A 76 -6.88 8.40 -14.36
C HIS A 76 -5.47 8.86 -13.97
N LEU A 77 -4.55 7.94 -13.72
CA LEU A 77 -3.16 8.26 -13.44
C LEU A 77 -2.47 8.92 -14.63
N GLY A 78 -2.71 8.40 -15.84
CA GLY A 78 -2.15 8.96 -17.06
C GLY A 78 -2.56 10.41 -17.29
N ALA A 79 -3.83 10.75 -17.04
CA ALA A 79 -4.33 12.12 -17.15
C ALA A 79 -3.62 13.06 -16.16
N GLN A 80 -3.42 12.65 -14.92
CA GLN A 80 -2.70 13.45 -13.91
C GLN A 80 -1.22 13.63 -14.21
N MET A 81 -0.59 12.57 -14.75
CA MET A 81 0.86 12.56 -15.05
C MET A 81 1.20 13.11 -16.43
N GLU A 82 0.19 13.53 -17.21
CA GLU A 82 0.37 13.97 -18.60
C GLU A 82 1.00 12.87 -19.47
N ILE A 83 0.68 11.62 -19.18
CA ILE A 83 1.10 10.45 -19.95
C ILE A 83 0.02 10.14 -20.98
N PRO A 84 0.32 10.14 -22.29
CA PRO A 84 -0.69 9.85 -23.31
C PRO A 84 -1.23 8.42 -23.13
N ALA A 85 -2.53 8.30 -22.87
CA ALA A 85 -3.31 7.08 -22.86
C ALA A 85 -2.54 5.79 -22.49
N PRO A 86 -2.10 5.62 -21.21
CA PRO A 86 -1.39 4.41 -20.82
C PRO A 86 -2.31 3.19 -21.07
N ASP A 87 -1.79 2.24 -21.82
CA ASP A 87 -2.50 1.04 -22.25
C ASP A 87 -1.84 -0.24 -21.68
N ILE A 88 -2.28 -1.39 -22.16
CA ILE A 88 -1.72 -2.70 -21.78
C ILE A 88 -0.23 -2.79 -22.15
N ALA A 89 0.21 -2.16 -23.25
CA ALA A 89 1.61 -2.16 -23.63
C ALA A 89 2.47 -1.37 -22.65
N THR A 90 1.99 -0.23 -22.18
CA THR A 90 2.63 0.58 -21.12
C THR A 90 2.78 -0.24 -19.84
N LEU A 91 1.74 -0.95 -19.43
CA LEU A 91 1.75 -1.81 -18.26
C LEU A 91 2.74 -2.98 -18.40
N ARG A 92 2.79 -3.60 -19.57
CA ARG A 92 3.77 -4.67 -19.87
C ARG A 92 5.20 -4.15 -19.79
N ALA A 93 5.47 -2.98 -20.34
CA ALA A 93 6.79 -2.35 -20.31
C ALA A 93 7.22 -2.07 -18.84
N LEU A 94 6.33 -1.57 -18.01
CA LEU A 94 6.60 -1.33 -16.60
C LEU A 94 6.86 -2.63 -15.83
N ARG A 95 6.10 -3.68 -16.10
CA ARG A 95 6.32 -5.01 -15.52
C ARG A 95 7.66 -5.60 -15.91
N ALA A 96 8.02 -5.52 -17.19
CA ALA A 96 9.31 -5.96 -17.69
C ALA A 96 10.47 -5.18 -17.04
N LEU A 97 10.31 -3.87 -16.90
CA LEU A 97 11.27 -3.02 -16.19
C LEU A 97 11.49 -3.48 -14.75
N TYR A 98 10.43 -3.71 -14.01
CA TYR A 98 10.53 -4.15 -12.61
C TYR A 98 11.10 -5.56 -12.46
N LYS A 99 10.77 -6.46 -13.39
CA LYS A 99 11.34 -7.81 -13.43
C LYS A 99 12.85 -7.78 -13.68
N ASN A 100 13.30 -6.95 -14.60
CA ASN A 100 14.69 -6.87 -15.03
C ASN A 100 15.53 -5.95 -14.13
N ARG A 101 14.91 -4.97 -13.47
CA ARG A 101 15.55 -3.99 -12.60
C ARG A 101 14.84 -3.92 -11.25
N ARG A 102 15.07 -4.91 -10.41
CA ARG A 102 14.51 -4.95 -9.06
C ARG A 102 14.89 -3.76 -8.19
N ALA A 103 16.07 -3.19 -8.41
CA ALA A 103 16.52 -1.98 -7.75
C ALA A 103 15.58 -0.80 -8.02
N THR A 104 15.05 -0.65 -9.23
CA THR A 104 14.08 0.39 -9.59
C THR A 104 12.75 0.20 -8.86
N LEU A 105 12.24 -1.02 -8.80
CA LEU A 105 11.05 -1.32 -8.01
C LEU A 105 11.25 -0.97 -6.54
N PHE A 106 12.37 -1.40 -5.98
CA PHE A 106 12.71 -1.10 -4.58
C PHE A 106 12.82 0.39 -4.32
N GLU A 107 13.47 1.14 -5.20
CA GLU A 107 13.57 2.60 -5.11
C GLU A 107 12.19 3.27 -5.11
N HIS A 108 11.29 2.86 -6.00
CA HIS A 108 9.92 3.38 -6.05
C HIS A 108 9.15 3.07 -4.76
N GLN A 109 9.32 1.87 -4.22
CA GLN A 109 8.70 1.50 -2.93
C GLN A 109 9.23 2.34 -1.78
N VAL A 110 10.54 2.51 -1.68
CA VAL A 110 11.18 3.32 -0.64
C VAL A 110 10.71 4.76 -0.73
N TRP A 111 10.73 5.33 -1.94
CA TRP A 111 10.28 6.70 -2.14
C TRP A 111 8.82 6.90 -1.72
N ALA A 112 7.92 5.98 -2.11
CA ALA A 112 6.50 6.05 -1.73
C ALA A 112 6.30 5.94 -0.21
N ILE A 113 7.04 5.05 0.45
CA ILE A 113 7.02 4.86 1.90
C ILE A 113 7.42 6.15 2.61
N GLU A 114 8.56 6.71 2.24
CA GLU A 114 9.11 7.94 2.83
C GLU A 114 8.20 9.13 2.56
N PHE A 115 7.72 9.27 1.32
CA PHE A 115 6.87 10.37 0.91
C PHE A 115 5.54 10.41 1.69
N LEU A 116 4.93 9.26 1.93
CA LEU A 116 3.68 9.15 2.70
C LEU A 116 3.91 9.07 4.22
N GLY A 117 5.15 9.15 4.68
CA GLY A 117 5.50 9.11 6.08
C GLY A 117 5.27 7.74 6.73
N PHE A 118 5.34 6.66 5.95
CA PHE A 118 5.31 5.30 6.48
C PHE A 118 6.71 4.82 6.86
N VAL A 119 6.75 3.75 7.65
CA VAL A 119 7.98 3.04 8.02
C VAL A 119 7.76 1.55 7.85
N ARG A 120 8.77 0.81 7.39
CA ARG A 120 8.67 -0.65 7.32
C ARG A 120 8.62 -1.24 8.73
N PHE A 121 7.56 -2.00 9.02
CA PHE A 121 7.39 -2.65 10.30
C PHE A 121 8.44 -3.74 10.53
N LYS A 122 9.07 -3.71 11.70
CA LYS A 122 9.95 -4.76 12.24
C LYS A 122 9.36 -5.27 13.55
N MET A 123 9.68 -6.51 13.95
CA MET A 123 9.18 -7.03 15.24
C MET A 123 9.71 -6.24 16.45
N THR A 124 10.82 -5.54 16.29
CA THR A 124 11.33 -4.58 17.29
C THR A 124 10.40 -3.37 17.51
N ASP A 125 9.48 -3.10 16.56
CA ASP A 125 8.46 -2.06 16.68
C ASP A 125 7.17 -2.56 17.35
N ALA A 126 7.04 -3.87 17.60
CA ALA A 126 5.87 -4.47 18.22
C ALA A 126 5.42 -3.76 19.52
N PRO A 127 6.31 -3.31 20.42
CA PRO A 127 5.91 -2.59 21.63
C PRO A 127 5.05 -1.34 21.40
N LYS A 128 5.12 -0.73 20.20
CA LYS A 128 4.31 0.44 19.85
C LYS A 128 2.85 0.08 19.53
N ILE A 129 2.60 -1.16 19.14
CA ILE A 129 1.28 -1.65 18.71
C ILE A 129 0.67 -2.58 19.75
N LEU A 130 1.52 -3.31 20.47
CA LEU A 130 1.14 -4.41 21.34
C LEU A 130 0.11 -4.02 22.40
N PRO A 131 0.23 -2.88 23.13
CA PRO A 131 -0.76 -2.51 24.15
C PRO A 131 -2.17 -2.42 23.57
N SER A 132 -2.35 -1.68 22.49
CA SER A 132 -3.66 -1.53 21.82
C SER A 132 -4.18 -2.85 21.25
N LEU A 133 -3.29 -3.73 20.80
CA LEU A 133 -3.69 -5.04 20.30
C LEU A 133 -4.08 -5.99 21.44
N CYS A 134 -3.44 -5.90 22.61
CA CYS A 134 -3.85 -6.61 23.82
C CYS A 134 -5.23 -6.19 24.29
N ASP A 135 -5.56 -4.88 24.25
CA ASP A 135 -6.91 -4.40 24.56
C ASP A 135 -7.97 -5.02 23.64
N VAL A 136 -7.66 -5.20 22.37
CA VAL A 136 -8.54 -5.87 21.40
C VAL A 136 -8.73 -7.35 21.77
N VAL A 137 -7.67 -8.05 22.17
CA VAL A 137 -7.74 -9.45 22.62
C VAL A 137 -8.58 -9.57 23.91
N GLN A 138 -8.35 -8.68 24.88
CA GLN A 138 -9.11 -8.65 26.13
C GLN A 138 -10.60 -8.36 25.90
N ALA A 139 -10.96 -7.63 24.85
CA ALA A 139 -12.33 -7.41 24.44
C ALA A 139 -12.99 -8.65 23.79
N GLY A 140 -12.27 -9.79 23.72
CA GLY A 140 -12.78 -11.03 23.16
C GLY A 140 -12.79 -11.09 21.63
N ILE A 141 -12.05 -10.22 20.96
CA ILE A 141 -11.93 -10.23 19.51
C ILE A 141 -10.83 -11.21 19.10
N ASP A 142 -11.15 -12.14 18.22
CA ASP A 142 -10.27 -13.21 17.77
C ASP A 142 -10.26 -13.39 16.23
N GLY A 143 -9.52 -14.38 15.77
CA GLY A 143 -9.49 -14.82 14.38
C GLY A 143 -9.23 -13.70 13.37
N ASP A 144 -10.06 -13.67 12.32
CA ASP A 144 -9.92 -12.67 11.23
C ASP A 144 -10.19 -11.24 11.69
N ALA A 145 -11.05 -11.04 12.68
CA ALA A 145 -11.33 -9.71 13.24
C ALA A 145 -10.12 -9.17 14.00
N LEU A 146 -9.37 -10.02 14.69
CA LEU A 146 -8.12 -9.64 15.36
C LEU A 146 -7.02 -9.31 14.33
N LEU A 147 -6.90 -10.09 13.26
CA LEU A 147 -5.99 -9.78 12.14
C LEU A 147 -6.35 -8.45 11.46
N ALA A 148 -7.64 -8.17 11.25
CA ALA A 148 -8.10 -6.89 10.71
C ALA A 148 -7.75 -5.71 11.64
N SER A 149 -7.92 -5.90 12.95
CA SER A 149 -7.55 -4.90 13.96
C SER A 149 -6.05 -4.65 13.98
N ALA A 150 -5.23 -5.70 13.86
CA ALA A 150 -3.78 -5.56 13.78
C ALA A 150 -3.35 -4.76 12.52
N ARG A 151 -3.96 -5.04 11.36
CA ARG A 151 -3.70 -4.27 10.14
C ARG A 151 -4.08 -2.80 10.30
N ARG A 152 -5.24 -2.53 10.91
CA ARG A 152 -5.70 -1.17 11.18
C ARG A 152 -4.73 -0.42 12.08
N LEU A 153 -4.33 -1.00 13.19
CA LEU A 153 -3.39 -0.38 14.12
C LEU A 153 -2.04 -0.09 13.45
N LEU A 154 -1.51 -1.04 12.70
CA LEU A 154 -0.27 -0.82 11.93
C LEU A 154 -0.40 0.35 10.96
N TYR A 155 -1.49 0.44 10.22
CA TYR A 155 -1.73 1.54 9.28
C TYR A 155 -1.87 2.88 10.01
N GLU A 156 -2.61 2.94 11.10
CA GLU A 156 -2.79 4.16 11.92
C GLU A 156 -1.47 4.66 12.50
N HIS A 157 -0.58 3.75 12.87
CA HIS A 157 0.77 4.08 13.32
C HIS A 157 1.77 4.29 12.17
N ARG A 158 1.29 4.39 10.94
CA ARG A 158 2.13 4.59 9.74
C ARG A 158 3.17 3.50 9.52
N PHE A 159 2.87 2.28 9.89
CA PHE A 159 3.67 1.12 9.51
C PHE A 159 3.16 0.48 8.21
N VAL A 160 4.08 0.17 7.32
CA VAL A 160 3.78 -0.70 6.18
C VAL A 160 3.35 -2.06 6.73
N ILE A 161 2.14 -2.50 6.36
CA ILE A 161 1.58 -3.77 6.84
C ILE A 161 2.47 -4.93 6.37
N PRO A 162 2.99 -5.74 7.29
CA PRO A 162 3.90 -6.83 6.93
C PRO A 162 3.17 -8.01 6.26
N GLY A 163 3.95 -8.94 5.74
CA GLY A 163 3.41 -10.20 5.23
C GLY A 163 2.75 -11.06 6.30
N THR A 164 1.93 -12.01 5.87
CA THR A 164 1.07 -12.85 6.72
C THR A 164 1.81 -13.50 7.91
N ARG A 165 3.02 -14.01 7.66
CA ARG A 165 3.81 -14.66 8.72
C ARG A 165 4.14 -13.69 9.86
N ARG A 166 4.63 -12.50 9.54
CA ARG A 166 5.03 -11.50 10.55
C ARG A 166 3.81 -10.88 11.23
N LEU A 167 2.73 -10.68 10.48
CA LEU A 167 1.45 -10.24 11.05
C LEU A 167 0.91 -11.26 12.03
N GLY A 168 0.94 -12.56 11.68
CA GLY A 168 0.55 -13.66 12.57
C GLY A 168 1.39 -13.72 13.83
N SER A 169 2.71 -13.53 13.72
CA SER A 169 3.61 -13.48 14.88
C SER A 169 3.26 -12.33 15.84
N LEU A 170 2.90 -11.15 15.30
CA LEU A 170 2.47 -10.01 16.12
C LEU A 170 1.16 -10.30 16.87
N VAL A 171 0.18 -10.89 16.20
CA VAL A 171 -1.09 -11.29 16.80
C VAL A 171 -0.88 -12.35 17.87
N GLN A 172 -0.07 -13.37 17.58
CA GLN A 172 0.24 -14.41 18.56
C GLN A 172 0.93 -13.84 19.82
N LEU A 173 1.84 -12.89 19.64
CA LEU A 173 2.49 -12.20 20.75
C LEU A 173 1.47 -11.45 21.63
N ALA A 174 0.46 -10.82 21.03
CA ALA A 174 -0.60 -10.13 21.80
C ALA A 174 -1.45 -11.13 22.59
N VAL A 175 -1.85 -12.25 21.99
CA VAL A 175 -2.61 -13.30 22.68
C VAL A 175 -1.83 -13.84 23.88
N GLN A 176 -0.56 -14.21 23.69
CA GLN A 176 0.30 -14.72 24.77
C GLN A 176 0.57 -13.69 25.87
N SER A 177 0.47 -12.39 25.56
CA SER A 177 0.68 -11.33 26.57
C SER A 177 -0.54 -11.08 27.46
N VAL A 178 -1.70 -11.62 27.07
CA VAL A 178 -2.97 -11.47 27.79
C VAL A 178 -3.32 -12.74 28.60
N GLU A 179 -2.80 -13.91 28.19
CA GLU A 179 -2.91 -15.16 28.94
C GLU A 179 -2.09 -15.13 30.23
#